data_7bc254b190c77f349b28c22c3d1fae31
#
_entry.id   7bc254b190c77f349b28c22c3d1fae31
#
_cell.length_a   1.000
_cell.length_b   1.000
_cell.length_c   1.000
_cell.angle_alpha   90.00
_cell.angle_beta   90.00
_cell.angle_gamma   90.00
#
_symmetry.space_group_name_H-M   'P 1'
#
loop_
_entity.id
_entity.type
_entity.pdbx_description
1 polymer ?
#
loop_
_entity_poly.entity_id
_entity_poly.type
_entity_poly.pdbx_seq_one_letter_code
_entity_poly.pdbx_strand_id
1 'polypeptide(L)'
;MEALAGETRRSTGGPSKFPKVITVPHEFVALSMADGFARLTGKPQCVLVHVDVGTQGLGCAMHNSSIARSPVLVFAGLSPYTLEGELRGSRTEYIHWLQDVPDQKAIVAQYCRFAGEFKTGKNVKQMVNRALQLATSDPKGPAYLMGAREVMEEEIDEYDIDQEVWHGIEPAGLSPAGVENIVSTLVQAERPVIIVGYTGRNHATVPLLVQLANAVPGVRVIDALGSDLCFPFSHRAYIGVRIGKHAAISAADAILVIDCDVPWIPTQCPLAKGVKIIEVGVDPLKQNMPLHYIPASHRYKADAGVALQQLNDFLSSKHPALVQQEPYAARWAALEQTRAEEIAAADRLAAPPSSPDTDAASTSYLCSQLRKTCPDNTIWCIEAVSNAMFVYDQLRVDKPGHLVNGGGGGLGWSGGGTLGVKLASDYLANGESQIGAEGKGSFVCEIVGDGTYLFGVPSTVYWVARRYKLPTLTIVLSNKGWNAPRISMELVHPKGHGSQVSNEDLNISFSPTPDFSGIAKSASGNTAYSAVVRTASDLLRVLPEAVAAVQSGVSAIIEARVHGSSPWKGDEA
;
A
#
# COMPACT_ATOMS: atom_id res chain seq x y z
N MET A 1 -18.31 4.61 -24.29
CA MET A 1 -19.76 4.65 -24.02
C MET A 1 -20.52 3.80 -25.00
N GLU A 2 -20.38 4.02 -26.31
CA GLU A 2 -21.07 3.25 -27.35
C GLU A 2 -20.79 1.74 -27.29
N ALA A 3 -19.51 1.36 -27.14
CA ALA A 3 -19.12 -0.06 -26.98
C ALA A 3 -19.78 -0.73 -25.77
N LEU A 4 -19.84 -0.03 -24.62
CA LEU A 4 -20.51 -0.52 -23.42
C LEU A 4 -22.04 -0.65 -23.63
N ALA A 5 -22.65 0.31 -24.30
CA ALA A 5 -24.06 0.26 -24.63
C ALA A 5 -24.37 -0.89 -25.60
N GLY A 6 -23.51 -1.10 -26.60
CA GLY A 6 -23.61 -2.20 -27.56
C GLY A 6 -23.52 -3.56 -26.86
N GLU A 7 -22.59 -3.74 -25.91
CA GLU A 7 -22.45 -4.96 -25.14
C GLU A 7 -23.64 -5.21 -24.20
N THR A 8 -24.12 -4.16 -23.53
CA THR A 8 -25.32 -4.25 -22.69
C THR A 8 -26.54 -4.72 -23.49
N ARG A 9 -26.69 -4.27 -24.74
CA ARG A 9 -27.75 -4.71 -25.64
C ARG A 9 -27.59 -6.15 -26.13
N ARG A 10 -26.35 -6.62 -26.33
CA ARG A 10 -26.06 -7.99 -26.76
C ARG A 10 -26.18 -9.01 -25.64
N SER A 11 -25.93 -8.63 -24.40
CA SER A 11 -25.90 -9.51 -23.22
C SER A 11 -27.30 -9.82 -22.63
N THR A 12 -28.38 -9.57 -23.35
CA THR A 12 -29.74 -9.88 -22.87
C THR A 12 -29.90 -11.40 -22.66
N GLY A 13 -29.59 -11.88 -21.46
CA GLY A 13 -29.86 -13.25 -21.01
C GLY A 13 -28.66 -14.15 -20.70
N GLY A 14 -27.42 -13.65 -20.76
CA GLY A 14 -26.21 -14.41 -20.38
C GLY A 14 -25.19 -13.58 -19.63
N PRO A 15 -24.17 -14.20 -19.01
CA PRO A 15 -23.07 -13.46 -18.38
C PRO A 15 -22.32 -12.64 -19.43
N SER A 16 -22.20 -11.33 -19.19
CA SER A 16 -21.41 -10.45 -20.05
C SER A 16 -19.95 -10.88 -20.02
N LYS A 17 -19.31 -10.96 -21.19
CA LYS A 17 -17.86 -11.12 -21.33
C LYS A 17 -17.09 -9.80 -21.13
N PHE A 18 -17.82 -8.69 -21.00
CA PHE A 18 -17.25 -7.37 -20.81
C PHE A 18 -16.85 -7.16 -19.35
N PRO A 19 -15.68 -6.58 -19.06
CA PRO A 19 -15.27 -6.29 -17.69
C PRO A 19 -16.30 -5.44 -16.95
N LYS A 20 -16.48 -5.67 -15.65
CA LYS A 20 -17.35 -4.84 -14.81
C LYS A 20 -16.81 -3.42 -14.73
N VAL A 21 -17.63 -2.45 -15.15
CA VAL A 21 -17.29 -1.02 -15.12
C VAL A 21 -17.81 -0.40 -13.83
N ILE A 22 -16.92 0.25 -13.10
CA ILE A 22 -17.21 1.00 -11.87
C ILE A 22 -16.99 2.49 -12.15
N THR A 23 -18.07 3.29 -12.00
CA THR A 23 -17.99 4.74 -12.13
C THR A 23 -17.50 5.37 -10.84
N VAL A 24 -16.41 6.14 -10.93
CA VAL A 24 -15.82 6.86 -9.80
C VAL A 24 -15.69 8.34 -10.19
N PRO A 25 -16.33 9.28 -9.48
CA PRO A 25 -16.35 10.70 -9.85
C PRO A 25 -15.04 11.47 -9.61
N HIS A 26 -13.95 10.79 -9.31
CA HIS A 26 -12.63 11.43 -9.13
C HIS A 26 -11.52 10.44 -9.51
N GLU A 27 -10.60 10.86 -10.36
CA GLU A 27 -9.53 10.05 -10.96
C GLU A 27 -8.58 9.49 -9.89
N PHE A 28 -8.20 10.30 -8.90
CA PHE A 28 -7.37 9.88 -7.78
C PHE A 28 -7.97 8.68 -7.02
N VAL A 29 -9.28 8.76 -6.72
CA VAL A 29 -10.00 7.68 -6.04
C VAL A 29 -10.10 6.45 -6.93
N ALA A 30 -10.36 6.63 -8.24
CA ALA A 30 -10.45 5.52 -9.19
C ALA A 30 -9.14 4.73 -9.28
N LEU A 31 -8.02 5.43 -9.40
CA LEU A 31 -6.71 4.77 -9.49
C LEU A 31 -6.29 4.16 -8.15
N SER A 32 -6.60 4.81 -7.01
CA SER A 32 -6.38 4.22 -5.69
C SER A 32 -7.20 2.95 -5.47
N MET A 33 -8.46 2.89 -5.97
CA MET A 33 -9.26 1.65 -5.97
C MET A 33 -8.61 0.55 -6.82
N ALA A 34 -8.15 0.89 -8.01
CA ALA A 34 -7.47 -0.05 -8.92
C ALA A 34 -6.18 -0.59 -8.27
N ASP A 35 -5.41 0.27 -7.60
CA ASP A 35 -4.22 -0.10 -6.85
C ASP A 35 -4.56 -1.06 -5.70
N GLY A 36 -5.50 -0.72 -4.83
CA GLY A 36 -5.92 -1.57 -3.70
C GLY A 36 -6.39 -2.95 -4.16
N PHE A 37 -7.15 -3.02 -5.26
CA PHE A 37 -7.59 -4.29 -5.85
C PHE A 37 -6.41 -5.11 -6.39
N ALA A 38 -5.53 -4.48 -7.17
CA ALA A 38 -4.37 -5.14 -7.76
C ALA A 38 -3.41 -5.66 -6.69
N ARG A 39 -3.23 -4.93 -5.60
CA ARG A 39 -2.36 -5.33 -4.49
C ARG A 39 -2.83 -6.59 -3.78
N LEU A 40 -4.13 -6.72 -3.54
CA LEU A 40 -4.65 -7.90 -2.85
C LEU A 40 -4.76 -9.13 -3.77
N THR A 41 -5.05 -8.93 -5.07
CA THR A 41 -5.30 -10.03 -6.01
C THR A 41 -4.10 -10.39 -6.89
N GLY A 42 -3.13 -9.49 -7.03
CA GLY A 42 -2.08 -9.59 -8.05
C GLY A 42 -2.55 -9.34 -9.49
N LYS A 43 -3.85 -9.11 -9.72
CA LYS A 43 -4.44 -8.94 -11.05
C LYS A 43 -4.45 -7.47 -11.47
N PRO A 44 -3.99 -7.14 -12.69
CA PRO A 44 -4.02 -5.77 -13.19
C PRO A 44 -5.45 -5.26 -13.33
N GLN A 45 -5.63 -3.97 -13.06
CA GLN A 45 -6.90 -3.27 -13.25
C GLN A 45 -6.75 -2.20 -14.33
N CYS A 46 -7.88 -1.82 -14.96
CA CYS A 46 -7.91 -0.75 -15.94
C CYS A 46 -8.65 0.47 -15.39
N VAL A 47 -8.07 1.66 -15.56
CA VAL A 47 -8.68 2.94 -15.22
C VAL A 47 -8.83 3.77 -16.50
N LEU A 48 -10.07 4.19 -16.80
CA LEU A 48 -10.39 5.03 -17.95
C LEU A 48 -10.60 6.45 -17.47
N VAL A 49 -9.90 7.42 -18.05
CA VAL A 49 -10.00 8.84 -17.68
C VAL A 49 -10.19 9.74 -18.89
N HIS A 50 -10.65 10.94 -18.63
CA HIS A 50 -10.84 11.96 -19.64
C HIS A 50 -9.49 12.48 -20.17
N VAL A 51 -9.54 13.19 -21.29
CA VAL A 51 -8.42 13.91 -21.91
C VAL A 51 -7.78 14.87 -20.91
N ASP A 52 -6.49 15.08 -20.97
CA ASP A 52 -5.69 16.08 -20.23
C ASP A 52 -6.03 16.16 -18.73
N VAL A 53 -7.12 16.85 -18.37
CA VAL A 53 -7.51 17.09 -16.97
C VAL A 53 -7.75 15.80 -16.19
N GLY A 54 -8.24 14.73 -16.83
CA GLY A 54 -8.34 13.41 -16.23
C GLY A 54 -6.97 12.79 -15.96
N THR A 55 -5.99 13.03 -16.84
CA THR A 55 -4.59 12.62 -16.61
C THR A 55 -3.96 13.42 -15.46
N GLN A 56 -4.22 14.73 -15.39
CA GLN A 56 -3.73 15.57 -14.28
C GLN A 56 -4.29 15.10 -12.93
N GLY A 57 -5.58 14.72 -12.86
CA GLY A 57 -6.24 14.19 -11.67
C GLY A 57 -5.64 12.89 -11.13
N LEU A 58 -4.85 12.17 -11.93
CA LEU A 58 -4.17 10.92 -11.56
C LEU A 58 -2.83 11.12 -10.83
N GLY A 59 -2.17 12.27 -10.92
CA GLY A 59 -0.75 12.46 -10.62
C GLY A 59 -0.28 11.80 -9.31
N CYS A 60 -0.91 12.12 -8.19
CA CYS A 60 -0.54 11.53 -6.89
C CYS A 60 -0.82 10.02 -6.83
N ALA A 61 -1.91 9.55 -7.41
CA ALA A 61 -2.24 8.13 -7.42
C ALA A 61 -1.31 7.32 -8.35
N MET A 62 -0.86 7.90 -9.46
CA MET A 62 0.17 7.30 -10.33
C MET A 62 1.50 7.14 -9.60
N HIS A 63 1.91 8.15 -8.82
CA HIS A 63 3.07 8.05 -7.95
C HIS A 63 2.90 6.88 -6.96
N ASN A 64 1.78 6.84 -6.24
CA ASN A 64 1.51 5.77 -5.26
C ASN A 64 1.55 4.38 -5.90
N SER A 65 0.84 4.19 -7.02
CA SER A 65 0.83 2.92 -7.76
C SER A 65 2.22 2.51 -8.27
N SER A 66 3.04 3.48 -8.70
CA SER A 66 4.41 3.23 -9.16
C SER A 66 5.32 2.77 -8.02
N ILE A 67 5.32 3.48 -6.88
CA ILE A 67 6.11 3.11 -5.70
C ILE A 67 5.59 1.81 -5.09
N ALA A 68 4.26 1.64 -5.02
CA ALA A 68 3.65 0.40 -4.57
C ALA A 68 3.87 -0.78 -5.53
N ARG A 69 4.47 -0.59 -6.71
CA ARG A 69 4.68 -1.64 -7.71
C ARG A 69 3.38 -2.35 -8.10
N SER A 70 2.29 -1.58 -8.24
CA SER A 70 0.97 -2.13 -8.56
C SER A 70 0.73 -2.12 -10.06
N PRO A 71 0.33 -3.25 -10.67
CA PRO A 71 0.03 -3.32 -12.09
C PRO A 71 -1.33 -2.66 -12.37
N VAL A 72 -1.33 -1.46 -12.93
CA VAL A 72 -2.54 -0.76 -13.37
C VAL A 72 -2.35 -0.27 -14.79
N LEU A 73 -3.33 -0.54 -15.65
CA LEU A 73 -3.41 0.03 -16.99
C LEU A 73 -4.29 1.28 -16.93
N VAL A 74 -3.75 2.42 -17.29
CA VAL A 74 -4.52 3.66 -17.47
C VAL A 74 -4.72 3.91 -18.96
N PHE A 75 -5.96 4.14 -19.35
CA PHE A 75 -6.29 4.66 -20.67
C PHE A 75 -6.92 6.05 -20.56
N ALA A 76 -6.35 7.02 -21.26
CA ALA A 76 -6.87 8.38 -21.36
C ALA A 76 -7.27 8.73 -22.80
N GLY A 77 -8.34 9.49 -22.96
CA GLY A 77 -8.60 10.15 -24.23
C GLY A 77 -7.47 11.12 -24.60
N LEU A 78 -7.37 11.45 -25.87
CA LEU A 78 -6.53 12.52 -26.40
C LEU A 78 -7.41 13.47 -27.21
N SER A 79 -7.09 14.76 -27.24
CA SER A 79 -7.81 15.73 -28.04
C SER A 79 -7.84 15.30 -29.52
N PRO A 80 -9.01 15.41 -30.19
CA PRO A 80 -9.09 15.13 -31.61
C PRO A 80 -8.13 16.03 -32.43
N TYR A 81 -7.53 15.48 -33.46
CA TYR A 81 -6.52 16.18 -34.28
C TYR A 81 -7.06 16.72 -35.62
N THR A 82 -8.33 16.41 -35.94
CA THR A 82 -9.05 16.94 -37.10
C THR A 82 -10.07 18.00 -36.69
N LEU A 83 -10.36 18.98 -37.56
CA LEU A 83 -11.03 20.23 -37.21
C LEU A 83 -12.44 20.36 -37.81
N GLU A 84 -12.60 19.99 -39.10
CA GLU A 84 -13.79 20.32 -39.92
C GLU A 84 -14.60 19.06 -40.28
N GLY A 85 -14.33 17.92 -39.69
CA GLY A 85 -15.01 16.66 -39.99
C GLY A 85 -14.27 15.81 -41.02
N GLU A 86 -12.96 16.04 -41.21
CA GLU A 86 -12.10 15.28 -42.12
C GLU A 86 -12.10 13.79 -41.79
N LEU A 87 -12.19 13.47 -40.51
CA LEU A 87 -12.35 12.10 -40.04
C LEU A 87 -13.51 12.03 -39.04
N ARG A 88 -14.11 10.85 -38.93
CA ARG A 88 -15.06 10.56 -37.86
C ARG A 88 -14.33 10.71 -36.52
N GLY A 89 -14.89 11.50 -35.60
CA GLY A 89 -14.22 11.81 -34.34
C GLY A 89 -13.62 13.20 -34.28
N SER A 90 -13.62 14.00 -35.36
CA SER A 90 -13.18 15.41 -35.38
C SER A 90 -13.72 16.24 -34.22
N ARG A 91 -13.11 17.39 -33.95
CA ARG A 91 -13.51 18.29 -32.87
C ARG A 91 -14.97 18.73 -33.01
N THR A 92 -15.73 18.58 -31.93
CA THR A 92 -17.17 18.90 -31.88
C THR A 92 -17.55 19.80 -30.69
N GLU A 93 -16.64 20.00 -29.76
CA GLU A 93 -16.89 20.72 -28.50
C GLU A 93 -15.79 21.75 -28.28
N TYR A 94 -16.13 22.94 -27.77
CA TYR A 94 -15.17 24.02 -27.54
C TYR A 94 -14.00 23.60 -26.65
N ILE A 95 -14.25 22.66 -25.72
CA ILE A 95 -13.23 22.17 -24.80
C ILE A 95 -12.09 21.42 -25.50
N HIS A 96 -12.32 20.85 -26.69
CA HIS A 96 -11.28 20.17 -27.48
C HIS A 96 -10.13 21.08 -27.90
N TRP A 97 -10.30 22.41 -27.87
CA TRP A 97 -9.23 23.37 -28.10
C TRP A 97 -8.54 23.82 -26.83
N LEU A 98 -9.24 23.77 -25.68
CA LEU A 98 -8.71 24.26 -24.41
C LEU A 98 -7.91 23.19 -23.65
N GLN A 99 -8.22 21.91 -23.86
CA GLN A 99 -7.56 20.78 -23.19
C GLN A 99 -6.56 20.04 -24.11
N ASP A 100 -6.10 20.68 -25.17
CA ASP A 100 -5.14 20.12 -26.12
C ASP A 100 -3.72 20.53 -25.72
N VAL A 101 -3.10 19.73 -24.85
CA VAL A 101 -1.74 19.99 -24.37
C VAL A 101 -0.69 19.36 -25.27
N PRO A 102 0.51 19.95 -25.42
CA PRO A 102 1.53 19.49 -26.37
C PRO A 102 2.00 18.05 -26.17
N ASP A 103 2.08 17.58 -24.92
CA ASP A 103 2.47 16.20 -24.58
C ASP A 103 1.75 15.72 -23.31
N GLN A 104 0.52 15.22 -23.49
CA GLN A 104 -0.30 14.76 -22.38
C GLN A 104 0.34 13.62 -21.57
N LYS A 105 1.04 12.67 -22.22
CA LYS A 105 1.67 11.54 -21.52
C LYS A 105 2.80 11.98 -20.60
N ALA A 106 3.47 13.11 -20.90
CA ALA A 106 4.56 13.64 -20.08
C ALA A 106 4.11 13.99 -18.64
N ILE A 107 2.82 14.26 -18.44
CA ILE A 107 2.24 14.54 -17.12
C ILE A 107 2.50 13.37 -16.14
N VAL A 108 2.43 12.12 -16.60
CA VAL A 108 2.54 10.93 -15.74
C VAL A 108 3.64 9.94 -16.17
N ALA A 109 4.29 10.13 -17.31
CA ALA A 109 5.22 9.16 -17.90
C ALA A 109 6.37 8.76 -16.96
N GLN A 110 6.86 9.69 -16.13
CA GLN A 110 7.96 9.43 -15.20
C GLN A 110 7.60 8.40 -14.10
N TYR A 111 6.32 8.13 -13.87
CA TYR A 111 5.85 7.12 -12.91
C TYR A 111 5.50 5.79 -13.58
N CYS A 112 5.41 5.77 -14.92
CA CYS A 112 4.92 4.62 -15.68
C CYS A 112 6.04 3.66 -16.06
N ARG A 113 5.70 2.36 -16.13
CA ARG A 113 6.56 1.34 -16.76
C ARG A 113 6.51 1.43 -18.29
N PHE A 114 5.40 1.94 -18.79
CA PHE A 114 5.21 2.20 -20.23
C PHE A 114 4.23 3.34 -20.41
N ALA A 115 4.52 4.23 -21.36
CA ALA A 115 3.61 5.27 -21.80
C ALA A 115 3.55 5.29 -23.33
N GLY A 116 2.36 5.23 -23.91
CA GLY A 116 2.18 5.12 -25.34
C GLY A 116 0.91 5.77 -25.85
N GLU A 117 0.84 5.95 -27.19
CA GLU A 117 -0.29 6.52 -27.89
C GLU A 117 -0.75 5.58 -29.00
N PHE A 118 -2.05 5.33 -29.09
CA PHE A 118 -2.64 4.64 -30.23
C PHE A 118 -2.59 5.51 -31.47
N LYS A 119 -1.99 5.00 -32.54
CA LYS A 119 -1.91 5.67 -33.86
C LYS A 119 -2.89 5.08 -34.87
N THR A 120 -3.43 3.89 -34.60
CA THR A 120 -4.43 3.21 -35.41
C THR A 120 -5.14 2.15 -34.57
N GLY A 121 -6.40 1.87 -34.88
CA GLY A 121 -7.16 0.76 -34.28
C GLY A 121 -6.62 -0.61 -34.70
N LYS A 122 -5.88 -0.72 -35.81
CA LYS A 122 -5.40 -2.00 -36.37
C LYS A 122 -4.39 -2.75 -35.52
N ASN A 123 -3.76 -2.08 -34.53
CA ASN A 123 -2.82 -2.72 -33.59
C ASN A 123 -3.16 -2.45 -32.12
N VAL A 124 -4.38 -2.04 -31.82
CA VAL A 124 -4.80 -1.70 -30.45
C VAL A 124 -4.61 -2.87 -29.48
N LYS A 125 -4.94 -4.11 -29.90
CA LYS A 125 -4.77 -5.31 -29.06
C LYS A 125 -3.29 -5.54 -28.69
N GLN A 126 -2.37 -5.38 -29.63
CA GLN A 126 -0.93 -5.51 -29.40
C GLN A 126 -0.41 -4.43 -28.45
N MET A 127 -0.87 -3.19 -28.59
CA MET A 127 -0.46 -2.09 -27.72
C MET A 127 -0.96 -2.28 -26.29
N VAL A 128 -2.20 -2.72 -26.11
CA VAL A 128 -2.76 -3.04 -24.79
C VAL A 128 -1.99 -4.18 -24.14
N ASN A 129 -1.76 -5.28 -24.88
CA ASN A 129 -1.00 -6.42 -24.36
C ASN A 129 0.44 -6.05 -24.01
N ARG A 130 1.10 -5.21 -24.83
CA ARG A 130 2.44 -4.70 -24.52
C ARG A 130 2.45 -3.87 -23.24
N ALA A 131 1.46 -3.01 -23.05
CA ALA A 131 1.32 -2.21 -21.83
C ALA A 131 1.11 -3.11 -20.59
N LEU A 132 0.24 -4.11 -20.69
CA LEU A 132 0.00 -5.09 -19.62
C LEU A 132 1.23 -5.94 -19.35
N GLN A 133 1.95 -6.41 -20.37
CA GLN A 133 3.19 -7.16 -20.22
C GLN A 133 4.23 -6.39 -19.39
N LEU A 134 4.40 -5.09 -19.66
CA LEU A 134 5.31 -4.23 -18.90
C LEU A 134 4.80 -3.91 -17.50
N ALA A 135 3.48 -3.68 -17.34
CA ALA A 135 2.89 -3.41 -16.04
C ALA A 135 2.98 -4.61 -15.07
N THR A 136 2.91 -5.83 -15.60
CA THR A 136 2.93 -7.08 -14.82
C THR A 136 4.31 -7.72 -14.68
N SER A 137 5.32 -7.22 -15.40
CA SER A 137 6.72 -7.65 -15.26
C SER A 137 7.43 -6.89 -14.15
N ASP A 138 8.26 -7.57 -13.34
CA ASP A 138 8.97 -6.94 -12.24
C ASP A 138 10.15 -6.06 -12.69
N PRO A 139 10.27 -4.89 -12.04
CA PRO A 139 9.42 -4.27 -11.03
C PRO A 139 8.07 -3.80 -11.62
N LYS A 140 6.95 -4.38 -11.12
CA LYS A 140 5.60 -4.05 -11.58
C LYS A 140 5.29 -2.57 -11.39
N GLY A 141 4.26 -2.07 -12.07
CA GLY A 141 3.81 -0.69 -11.92
C GLY A 141 2.82 -0.26 -12.99
N PRO A 142 2.36 0.99 -12.95
CA PRO A 142 1.35 1.48 -13.88
C PRO A 142 1.90 1.60 -15.31
N ALA A 143 1.03 1.34 -16.28
CA ALA A 143 1.22 1.64 -17.69
C ALA A 143 0.14 2.61 -18.17
N TYR A 144 0.50 3.52 -19.06
CA TYR A 144 -0.39 4.56 -19.55
C TYR A 144 -0.51 4.51 -21.08
N LEU A 145 -1.74 4.47 -21.56
CA LEU A 145 -2.07 4.55 -22.96
C LEU A 145 -3.02 5.72 -23.21
N MET A 146 -2.88 6.37 -24.36
CA MET A 146 -3.80 7.42 -24.77
C MET A 146 -4.18 7.25 -26.25
N GLY A 147 -5.34 7.78 -26.62
CA GLY A 147 -5.81 7.70 -28.01
C GLY A 147 -6.79 8.79 -28.35
N ALA A 148 -6.59 9.39 -29.53
CA ALA A 148 -7.51 10.38 -30.09
C ALA A 148 -8.83 9.70 -30.54
N ARG A 149 -9.89 10.49 -30.55
CA ARG A 149 -11.22 9.99 -30.90
C ARG A 149 -11.28 9.46 -32.33
N GLU A 150 -10.56 10.06 -33.28
CA GLU A 150 -10.45 9.58 -34.66
C GLU A 150 -9.90 8.16 -34.73
N VAL A 151 -8.90 7.84 -33.90
CA VAL A 151 -8.33 6.49 -33.83
C VAL A 151 -9.33 5.51 -33.18
N MET A 152 -10.10 5.97 -32.19
CA MET A 152 -11.12 5.15 -31.53
C MET A 152 -12.35 4.89 -32.42
N GLU A 153 -12.60 5.74 -33.42
CA GLU A 153 -13.68 5.65 -34.40
C GLU A 153 -13.23 5.05 -35.74
N GLU A 154 -11.95 4.65 -35.87
CA GLU A 154 -11.42 4.01 -37.08
C GLU A 154 -12.15 2.70 -37.36
N GLU A 155 -12.65 2.52 -38.57
CA GLU A 155 -13.21 1.26 -39.04
C GLU A 155 -12.09 0.27 -39.32
N ILE A 156 -12.10 -0.86 -38.63
CA ILE A 156 -11.12 -1.94 -38.76
C ILE A 156 -11.80 -3.28 -38.95
N ASP A 157 -11.12 -4.18 -39.64
CA ASP A 157 -11.52 -5.58 -39.63
C ASP A 157 -11.29 -6.19 -38.25
N GLU A 158 -12.21 -7.06 -37.81
CA GLU A 158 -12.03 -7.81 -36.59
C GLU A 158 -10.82 -8.74 -36.71
N TYR A 159 -9.96 -8.75 -35.69
CA TYR A 159 -8.77 -9.61 -35.66
C TYR A 159 -8.56 -10.17 -34.26
N ASP A 160 -7.97 -11.36 -34.20
CA ASP A 160 -7.53 -11.98 -32.97
C ASP A 160 -6.02 -12.00 -32.86
N ILE A 161 -5.52 -12.09 -31.63
CA ILE A 161 -4.10 -12.28 -31.34
C ILE A 161 -3.96 -13.42 -30.31
N ASP A 162 -2.87 -14.15 -30.46
CA ASP A 162 -2.52 -15.19 -29.48
C ASP A 162 -2.15 -14.54 -28.15
N GLN A 163 -2.94 -14.78 -27.10
CA GLN A 163 -2.68 -14.22 -25.77
C GLN A 163 -1.52 -14.88 -25.05
N GLU A 164 -1.18 -16.13 -25.42
CA GLU A 164 -0.12 -16.89 -24.73
C GLU A 164 1.27 -16.30 -24.96
N VAL A 165 1.48 -15.50 -26.01
CA VAL A 165 2.77 -14.86 -26.27
C VAL A 165 2.99 -13.54 -25.50
N TRP A 166 2.00 -13.07 -24.73
CA TRP A 166 2.04 -11.78 -24.05
C TRP A 166 2.23 -11.87 -22.54
N HIS A 167 2.78 -12.98 -22.05
CA HIS A 167 3.10 -13.11 -20.63
C HIS A 167 4.13 -12.07 -20.16
N GLY A 168 4.12 -11.76 -18.87
CA GLY A 168 5.19 -11.03 -18.20
C GLY A 168 6.49 -11.83 -18.18
N ILE A 169 7.57 -11.20 -17.72
CA ILE A 169 8.86 -11.87 -17.54
C ILE A 169 8.75 -12.86 -16.38
N GLU A 170 9.20 -14.10 -16.60
CA GLU A 170 9.27 -15.13 -15.55
C GLU A 170 10.21 -14.70 -14.40
N PRO A 171 9.87 -15.03 -13.14
CA PRO A 171 10.70 -14.71 -11.98
C PRO A 171 12.10 -15.36 -12.07
N ALA A 172 13.15 -14.55 -11.87
CA ALA A 172 14.53 -15.01 -11.88
C ALA A 172 15.03 -15.38 -10.47
N GLY A 173 15.89 -16.39 -10.37
CA GLY A 173 16.51 -16.80 -9.12
C GLY A 173 17.96 -16.31 -8.96
N LEU A 174 18.58 -16.72 -7.84
CA LEU A 174 19.97 -16.48 -7.51
C LEU A 174 20.88 -17.48 -8.25
N SER A 175 22.12 -17.07 -8.54
CA SER A 175 23.16 -18.01 -8.93
C SER A 175 23.56 -18.92 -7.75
N PRO A 176 24.07 -20.14 -7.99
CA PRO A 176 24.54 -21.02 -6.89
C PRO A 176 25.55 -20.33 -5.96
N ALA A 177 26.50 -19.59 -6.51
CA ALA A 177 27.47 -18.81 -5.73
C ALA A 177 26.81 -17.70 -4.91
N GLY A 178 25.74 -17.09 -5.43
CA GLY A 178 24.94 -16.09 -4.71
C GLY A 178 24.22 -16.69 -3.51
N VAL A 179 23.62 -17.86 -3.67
CA VAL A 179 22.97 -18.61 -2.58
C VAL A 179 23.98 -18.93 -1.47
N GLU A 180 25.13 -19.50 -1.84
CA GLU A 180 26.20 -19.84 -0.89
C GLU A 180 26.73 -18.60 -0.15
N ASN A 181 26.97 -17.49 -0.86
CA ASN A 181 27.44 -16.25 -0.27
C ASN A 181 26.44 -15.69 0.77
N ILE A 182 25.16 -15.65 0.44
CA ILE A 182 24.11 -15.14 1.35
C ILE A 182 24.04 -16.03 2.59
N VAL A 183 23.90 -17.35 2.41
CA VAL A 183 23.75 -18.29 3.52
C VAL A 183 24.98 -18.25 4.42
N SER A 184 26.20 -18.33 3.84
CA SER A 184 27.44 -18.29 4.61
C SER A 184 27.57 -16.99 5.42
N THR A 185 27.17 -15.85 4.84
CA THR A 185 27.17 -14.55 5.53
C THR A 185 26.24 -14.55 6.72
N LEU A 186 25.00 -15.04 6.55
CA LEU A 186 24.00 -15.04 7.63
C LEU A 186 24.36 -16.03 8.76
N VAL A 187 24.84 -17.21 8.40
CA VAL A 187 25.18 -18.26 9.38
C VAL A 187 26.40 -17.90 10.23
N GLN A 188 27.39 -17.22 9.63
CA GLN A 188 28.59 -16.78 10.33
C GLN A 188 28.38 -15.55 11.22
N ALA A 189 27.30 -14.81 10.98
CA ALA A 189 27.02 -13.59 11.70
C ALA A 189 26.62 -13.85 13.17
N GLU A 190 27.05 -12.94 14.07
CA GLU A 190 26.61 -12.96 15.46
C GLU A 190 25.27 -12.24 15.66
N ARG A 191 25.04 -11.18 14.88
CA ARG A 191 23.85 -10.32 14.93
C ARG A 191 23.27 -10.12 13.54
N PRO A 192 22.80 -11.19 12.87
CA PRO A 192 22.22 -11.10 11.54
C PRO A 192 20.86 -10.40 11.55
N VAL A 193 20.62 -9.52 10.57
CA VAL A 193 19.35 -8.82 10.37
C VAL A 193 18.88 -9.01 8.94
N ILE A 194 17.61 -9.33 8.76
CA ILE A 194 16.93 -9.32 7.45
C ILE A 194 16.00 -8.11 7.44
N ILE A 195 16.13 -7.28 6.40
CA ILE A 195 15.27 -6.10 6.20
C ILE A 195 14.44 -6.32 4.96
N VAL A 196 13.13 -6.24 5.09
CA VAL A 196 12.16 -6.45 4.01
C VAL A 196 11.28 -5.22 3.79
N GLY A 197 10.59 -5.16 2.64
CA GLY A 197 9.69 -4.05 2.34
C GLY A 197 8.50 -4.45 1.45
N TYR A 198 8.74 -5.18 0.36
CA TYR A 198 7.68 -5.59 -0.59
C TYR A 198 7.46 -7.12 -0.65
N THR A 199 8.22 -7.91 0.10
CA THR A 199 8.14 -9.37 0.02
C THR A 199 6.74 -9.91 0.31
N GLY A 200 5.98 -9.25 1.18
CA GLY A 200 4.60 -9.61 1.51
C GLY A 200 3.58 -9.43 0.39
N ARG A 201 3.96 -8.74 -0.71
CA ARG A 201 3.09 -8.59 -1.88
C ARG A 201 2.71 -9.93 -2.49
N ASN A 202 3.66 -10.83 -2.58
CA ASN A 202 3.39 -12.22 -2.86
C ASN A 202 3.20 -12.96 -1.54
N HIS A 203 1.96 -13.25 -1.18
CA HIS A 203 1.62 -13.89 0.10
C HIS A 203 2.37 -15.21 0.33
N ALA A 204 2.74 -15.94 -0.73
CA ALA A 204 3.50 -17.18 -0.64
C ALA A 204 4.96 -16.99 -0.17
N THR A 205 5.51 -15.76 -0.24
CA THR A 205 6.87 -15.50 0.25
C THR A 205 6.96 -15.42 1.76
N VAL A 206 5.85 -15.08 2.45
CA VAL A 206 5.84 -14.91 3.91
C VAL A 206 6.24 -16.21 4.64
N PRO A 207 5.64 -17.38 4.36
CA PRO A 207 6.08 -18.63 4.98
C PRO A 207 7.51 -19.01 4.62
N LEU A 208 8.01 -18.67 3.43
CA LEU A 208 9.40 -18.92 3.06
C LEU A 208 10.38 -18.07 3.87
N LEU A 209 10.03 -16.81 4.14
CA LEU A 209 10.83 -15.94 5.00
C LEU A 209 10.80 -16.41 6.46
N VAL A 210 9.66 -16.90 6.94
CA VAL A 210 9.54 -17.54 8.27
C VAL A 210 10.44 -18.77 8.36
N GLN A 211 10.46 -19.61 7.34
CA GLN A 211 11.34 -20.79 7.28
C GLN A 211 12.83 -20.38 7.34
N LEU A 212 13.23 -19.39 6.56
CA LEU A 212 14.60 -18.85 6.59
C LEU A 212 14.96 -18.30 7.98
N ALA A 213 14.07 -17.51 8.58
CA ALA A 213 14.29 -16.95 9.91
C ALA A 213 14.44 -18.04 10.99
N ASN A 214 13.66 -19.13 10.89
CA ASN A 214 13.79 -20.25 11.83
C ASN A 214 15.08 -21.05 11.64
N ALA A 215 15.66 -21.05 10.45
CA ALA A 215 16.90 -21.80 10.17
C ALA A 215 18.18 -21.02 10.52
N VAL A 216 18.14 -19.68 10.56
CA VAL A 216 19.32 -18.83 10.87
C VAL A 216 19.39 -18.49 12.36
N PRO A 217 20.50 -18.82 13.07
CA PRO A 217 20.61 -18.59 14.51
C PRO A 217 20.53 -17.12 14.90
N GLY A 218 19.48 -16.75 15.65
CA GLY A 218 19.35 -15.43 16.24
C GLY A 218 19.10 -14.30 15.24
N VAL A 219 18.60 -14.59 14.05
CA VAL A 219 18.26 -13.57 13.06
C VAL A 219 17.08 -12.70 13.53
N ARG A 220 17.16 -11.40 13.28
CA ARG A 220 16.06 -10.45 13.49
C ARG A 220 15.49 -10.03 12.14
N VAL A 221 14.17 -9.88 12.06
CA VAL A 221 13.47 -9.46 10.84
C VAL A 221 12.79 -8.11 11.08
N ILE A 222 13.05 -7.17 10.19
CA ILE A 222 12.47 -5.81 10.20
C ILE A 222 11.72 -5.59 8.90
N ASP A 223 10.49 -5.13 8.98
CA ASP A 223 9.79 -4.53 7.85
C ASP A 223 10.06 -3.02 7.87
N ALA A 224 10.74 -2.50 6.84
CA ALA A 224 11.13 -1.10 6.79
C ALA A 224 10.11 -0.18 6.11
N LEU A 225 9.06 -0.74 5.48
CA LEU A 225 8.07 0.03 4.72
C LEU A 225 6.65 -0.10 5.28
N GLY A 226 6.28 -1.25 5.84
CA GLY A 226 4.91 -1.53 6.26
C GLY A 226 3.89 -1.47 5.13
N SER A 227 4.34 -1.68 3.89
CA SER A 227 3.50 -1.58 2.68
C SER A 227 2.51 -2.75 2.58
N ASP A 228 2.98 -3.94 2.90
CA ASP A 228 2.23 -5.19 2.94
C ASP A 228 2.73 -6.00 4.15
N LEU A 229 2.00 -7.03 4.59
CA LEU A 229 2.51 -7.91 5.65
C LEU A 229 3.66 -8.75 5.13
N CYS A 230 4.89 -8.39 5.46
CA CYS A 230 6.09 -9.14 5.06
C CYS A 230 6.45 -10.27 6.02
N PHE A 231 6.06 -10.17 7.30
CA PHE A 231 6.42 -11.14 8.32
C PHE A 231 5.38 -11.16 9.46
N PRO A 232 5.02 -12.33 10.03
CA PRO A 232 4.01 -12.41 11.08
C PRO A 232 4.45 -11.72 12.37
N PHE A 233 3.56 -10.94 12.99
CA PHE A 233 3.86 -10.21 14.22
C PHE A 233 4.20 -11.14 15.38
N SER A 234 3.51 -12.28 15.49
CA SER A 234 3.70 -13.26 16.59
C SER A 234 5.05 -13.98 16.56
N HIS A 235 5.79 -13.93 15.45
CA HIS A 235 7.05 -14.66 15.31
C HIS A 235 8.16 -14.02 16.16
N ARG A 236 8.92 -14.85 16.87
CA ARG A 236 9.99 -14.43 17.81
C ARG A 236 11.12 -13.60 17.17
N ALA A 237 11.39 -13.79 15.87
CA ALA A 237 12.39 -13.03 15.14
C ALA A 237 11.95 -11.62 14.76
N TYR A 238 10.65 -11.34 14.81
CA TYR A 238 10.12 -10.08 14.28
C TYR A 238 10.34 -8.91 15.24
N ILE A 239 10.93 -7.85 14.74
CA ILE A 239 11.05 -6.57 15.45
C ILE A 239 9.78 -5.72 15.26
N GLY A 240 9.16 -5.81 14.10
CA GLY A 240 8.00 -4.99 13.72
C GLY A 240 8.26 -4.19 12.45
N VAL A 241 7.30 -3.34 12.10
CA VAL A 241 7.50 -2.29 11.11
C VAL A 241 8.36 -1.19 11.75
N ARG A 242 9.52 -0.88 11.16
CA ARG A 242 10.45 0.16 11.68
C ARG A 242 10.98 1.01 10.54
N ILE A 243 10.42 2.19 10.40
CA ILE A 243 10.75 3.12 9.31
C ILE A 243 11.97 3.94 9.69
N GLY A 244 13.04 3.79 8.93
CA GLY A 244 14.22 4.65 8.96
C GLY A 244 15.27 4.32 10.00
N LYS A 245 14.97 3.75 11.18
CA LYS A 245 15.95 3.41 12.21
C LYS A 245 15.50 2.29 13.15
N HIS A 246 16.46 1.52 13.61
CA HIS A 246 16.31 0.63 14.78
C HIS A 246 17.69 0.22 15.31
N ALA A 247 17.82 0.03 16.62
CA ALA A 247 19.08 -0.33 17.26
C ALA A 247 19.66 -1.65 16.71
N ALA A 248 18.84 -2.63 16.38
CA ALA A 248 19.28 -3.89 15.77
C ALA A 248 19.98 -3.68 14.42
N ILE A 249 19.58 -2.69 13.60
CA ILE A 249 20.22 -2.36 12.33
C ILE A 249 21.63 -1.77 12.60
N SER A 250 21.71 -0.80 13.53
CA SER A 250 22.98 -0.17 13.88
C SER A 250 23.98 -1.14 14.51
N ALA A 251 23.50 -2.17 15.22
CA ALA A 251 24.32 -3.17 15.88
C ALA A 251 24.64 -4.41 15.00
N ALA A 252 24.04 -4.54 13.84
CA ALA A 252 24.19 -5.70 12.96
C ALA A 252 25.62 -5.85 12.44
N ASP A 253 26.10 -7.10 12.34
CA ASP A 253 27.34 -7.46 11.65
C ASP A 253 27.09 -8.04 10.23
N ALA A 254 25.84 -8.50 9.97
CA ALA A 254 25.38 -8.86 8.65
C ALA A 254 23.94 -8.36 8.42
N ILE A 255 23.69 -7.76 7.27
CA ILE A 255 22.36 -7.29 6.85
C ILE A 255 22.05 -7.88 5.48
N LEU A 256 20.92 -8.59 5.40
CA LEU A 256 20.31 -9.01 4.14
C LEU A 256 19.09 -8.13 3.86
N VAL A 257 19.15 -7.32 2.80
CA VAL A 257 18.03 -6.51 2.33
C VAL A 257 17.30 -7.28 1.24
N ILE A 258 16.00 -7.53 1.38
CA ILE A 258 15.17 -8.23 0.40
C ILE A 258 14.01 -7.34 -0.02
N ASP A 259 13.99 -6.95 -1.30
CA ASP A 259 12.93 -6.11 -1.89
C ASP A 259 12.53 -4.92 -1.00
N CYS A 260 13.51 -4.14 -0.58
CA CYS A 260 13.29 -2.94 0.21
C CYS A 260 14.00 -1.74 -0.42
N ASP A 261 13.28 -0.64 -0.60
CA ASP A 261 13.82 0.55 -1.25
C ASP A 261 14.58 1.46 -0.27
N VAL A 262 14.08 1.58 0.97
CA VAL A 262 14.68 2.43 2.02
C VAL A 262 14.81 1.64 3.32
N PRO A 263 15.83 0.78 3.45
CA PRO A 263 15.98 -0.11 4.61
C PRO A 263 16.35 0.63 5.91
N TRP A 264 16.99 1.80 5.83
CA TRP A 264 17.27 2.71 6.96
C TRP A 264 17.55 4.11 6.44
N ILE A 265 17.55 5.10 7.34
CA ILE A 265 17.95 6.48 7.04
C ILE A 265 19.36 6.71 7.62
N PRO A 266 20.41 6.96 6.80
CA PRO A 266 21.79 7.04 7.26
C PRO A 266 22.05 8.04 8.38
N THR A 267 21.38 9.19 8.34
CA THR A 267 21.52 10.25 9.37
C THR A 267 20.89 9.87 10.72
N GLN A 268 19.97 8.89 10.75
CA GLN A 268 19.27 8.46 11.95
C GLN A 268 19.70 7.07 12.43
N CYS A 269 20.31 6.27 11.55
CA CYS A 269 20.68 4.89 11.80
C CYS A 269 22.10 4.61 11.26
N PRO A 270 23.15 5.08 11.94
CA PRO A 270 24.51 4.78 11.56
C PRO A 270 24.80 3.29 11.73
N LEU A 271 25.45 2.69 10.75
CA LEU A 271 25.78 1.26 10.75
C LEU A 271 27.09 0.98 11.48
N ALA A 272 27.22 -0.24 12.01
CA ALA A 272 28.47 -0.73 12.59
C ALA A 272 29.58 -0.76 11.53
N LYS A 273 30.80 -0.44 11.94
CA LYS A 273 31.98 -0.48 11.05
C LYS A 273 32.23 -1.93 10.62
N GLY A 274 32.32 -2.15 9.30
CA GLY A 274 32.62 -3.47 8.74
C GLY A 274 31.40 -4.40 8.60
N VAL A 275 30.18 -3.90 8.82
CA VAL A 275 28.94 -4.67 8.57
C VAL A 275 28.92 -5.19 7.13
N LYS A 276 28.57 -6.45 6.96
CA LYS A 276 28.38 -7.07 5.64
C LYS A 276 26.95 -6.83 5.17
N ILE A 277 26.79 -6.20 4.01
CA ILE A 277 25.45 -5.89 3.46
C ILE A 277 25.31 -6.59 2.12
N ILE A 278 24.22 -7.34 1.97
CA ILE A 278 23.84 -8.01 0.73
C ILE A 278 22.42 -7.56 0.37
N GLU A 279 22.19 -7.25 -0.90
CA GLU A 279 20.89 -6.82 -1.40
C GLU A 279 20.37 -7.81 -2.45
N VAL A 280 19.10 -8.24 -2.29
CA VAL A 280 18.36 -9.11 -3.21
C VAL A 280 17.06 -8.42 -3.58
N GLY A 281 16.71 -8.36 -4.83
CA GLY A 281 15.43 -7.81 -5.28
C GLY A 281 15.29 -7.73 -6.77
N VAL A 282 14.11 -7.37 -7.22
CA VAL A 282 13.79 -7.25 -8.64
C VAL A 282 14.43 -6.01 -9.28
N ASP A 283 14.75 -4.99 -8.48
CA ASP A 283 15.47 -3.77 -8.88
C ASP A 283 16.50 -3.35 -7.82
N PRO A 284 17.64 -4.06 -7.70
CA PRO A 284 18.63 -3.78 -6.66
C PRO A 284 19.44 -2.49 -6.91
N LEU A 285 19.37 -1.90 -8.10
CA LEU A 285 20.01 -0.61 -8.41
C LEU A 285 19.06 0.58 -8.24
N LYS A 286 17.76 0.33 -7.98
CA LYS A 286 16.75 1.37 -7.78
C LYS A 286 16.73 2.41 -8.91
N GLN A 287 16.47 1.96 -10.14
CA GLN A 287 16.62 2.79 -11.35
C GLN A 287 15.85 4.12 -11.30
N ASN A 288 14.73 4.15 -10.56
CA ASN A 288 13.91 5.36 -10.40
C ASN A 288 14.26 6.20 -9.16
N MET A 289 15.34 5.85 -8.44
CA MET A 289 15.81 6.60 -7.26
C MET A 289 17.12 7.32 -7.56
N PRO A 290 17.11 8.65 -7.80
CA PRO A 290 18.33 9.39 -8.17
C PRO A 290 19.46 9.31 -7.15
N LEU A 291 19.10 9.20 -5.86
CA LEU A 291 20.08 9.07 -4.76
C LEU A 291 19.94 7.69 -4.11
N HIS A 292 20.65 6.71 -4.65
CA HIS A 292 20.75 5.38 -4.07
C HIS A 292 21.98 5.32 -3.14
N TYR A 293 21.79 4.83 -1.90
CA TYR A 293 22.81 4.91 -0.87
C TYR A 293 23.19 3.59 -0.20
N ILE A 294 22.52 2.47 -0.49
CA ILE A 294 22.77 1.19 0.17
C ILE A 294 24.17 0.68 -0.20
N PRO A 295 25.13 0.60 0.76
CA PRO A 295 26.50 0.23 0.46
C PRO A 295 26.68 -1.31 0.45
N ALA A 296 25.83 -2.02 -0.31
CA ALA A 296 25.88 -3.48 -0.38
C ALA A 296 27.14 -3.95 -1.10
N SER A 297 27.84 -4.93 -0.52
CA SER A 297 28.99 -5.58 -1.13
C SER A 297 28.60 -6.45 -2.32
N HIS A 298 27.39 -7.01 -2.29
CA HIS A 298 26.81 -7.81 -3.37
C HIS A 298 25.36 -7.44 -3.60
N ARG A 299 24.97 -7.39 -4.86
CA ARG A 299 23.61 -7.13 -5.32
C ARG A 299 23.16 -8.22 -6.27
N TYR A 300 22.02 -8.82 -5.97
CA TYR A 300 21.44 -9.89 -6.78
C TYR A 300 20.08 -9.46 -7.31
N LYS A 301 19.92 -9.46 -8.64
CA LYS A 301 18.62 -9.28 -9.26
C LYS A 301 17.89 -10.63 -9.29
N ALA A 302 16.92 -10.78 -8.39
CA ALA A 302 16.13 -12.00 -8.26
C ALA A 302 14.75 -11.69 -7.65
N ASP A 303 13.78 -12.53 -7.95
CA ASP A 303 12.50 -12.56 -7.26
C ASP A 303 12.68 -13.05 -5.82
N ALA A 304 12.01 -12.39 -4.87
CA ALA A 304 12.15 -12.70 -3.46
C ALA A 304 11.67 -14.13 -3.12
N GLY A 305 10.58 -14.60 -3.73
CA GLY A 305 10.04 -15.94 -3.48
C GLY A 305 10.99 -17.02 -3.97
N VAL A 306 11.49 -16.89 -5.20
CA VAL A 306 12.48 -17.82 -5.78
C VAL A 306 13.77 -17.81 -4.96
N ALA A 307 14.27 -16.63 -4.61
CA ALA A 307 15.48 -16.50 -3.80
C ALA A 307 15.32 -17.16 -2.42
N LEU A 308 14.23 -16.88 -1.71
CA LEU A 308 13.95 -17.47 -0.41
C LEU A 308 13.82 -18.99 -0.46
N GLN A 309 13.18 -19.54 -1.49
CA GLN A 309 13.12 -20.99 -1.70
C GLN A 309 14.51 -21.58 -1.87
N GLN A 310 15.35 -20.98 -2.73
CA GLN A 310 16.72 -21.44 -2.96
C GLN A 310 17.59 -21.38 -1.69
N LEU A 311 17.45 -20.32 -0.88
CA LEU A 311 18.17 -20.18 0.40
C LEU A 311 17.74 -21.26 1.40
N ASN A 312 16.44 -21.55 1.51
CA ASN A 312 15.90 -22.60 2.38
C ASN A 312 16.37 -24.00 1.96
N ASP A 313 16.34 -24.30 0.67
CA ASP A 313 16.79 -25.58 0.13
C ASP A 313 18.28 -25.79 0.40
N PHE A 314 19.09 -24.76 0.22
CA PHE A 314 20.52 -24.81 0.50
C PHE A 314 20.82 -25.01 2.00
N LEU A 315 20.15 -24.26 2.87
CA LEU A 315 20.26 -24.42 4.33
C LEU A 315 19.90 -25.84 4.77
N SER A 316 18.78 -26.36 4.28
CA SER A 316 18.31 -27.69 4.63
C SER A 316 19.28 -28.79 4.16
N SER A 317 19.93 -28.63 3.01
CA SER A 317 20.85 -29.62 2.44
C SER A 317 22.27 -29.53 2.99
N LYS A 318 22.79 -28.33 3.25
CA LYS A 318 24.20 -28.10 3.62
C LYS A 318 24.41 -27.86 5.11
N HIS A 319 23.37 -27.39 5.81
CA HIS A 319 23.43 -27.05 7.24
C HIS A 319 22.30 -27.70 8.07
N PRO A 320 21.95 -29.00 7.89
CA PRO A 320 20.78 -29.59 8.53
C PRO A 320 20.88 -29.63 10.06
N ALA A 321 22.09 -29.63 10.61
CA ALA A 321 22.34 -29.65 12.05
C ALA A 321 22.49 -28.26 12.67
N LEU A 322 22.38 -27.17 11.90
CA LEU A 322 22.61 -25.80 12.39
C LEU A 322 21.71 -25.47 13.60
N VAL A 323 20.45 -25.85 13.54
CA VAL A 323 19.47 -25.62 14.62
C VAL A 323 19.74 -26.42 15.90
N GLN A 324 20.62 -27.44 15.85
CA GLN A 324 21.00 -28.29 16.97
C GLN A 324 22.32 -27.88 17.62
N GLN A 325 23.02 -26.89 17.05
CA GLN A 325 24.33 -26.42 17.53
C GLN A 325 24.18 -25.34 18.59
N GLU A 326 25.05 -25.37 19.59
CA GLU A 326 25.28 -24.18 20.41
C GLU A 326 26.09 -23.18 19.54
N PRO A 327 25.72 -21.90 19.48
CA PRO A 327 24.85 -21.12 20.40
C PRO A 327 23.42 -20.90 19.88
N TYR A 328 22.84 -21.74 19.00
CA TYR A 328 21.51 -21.51 18.41
C TYR A 328 20.42 -21.32 19.48
N ALA A 329 20.30 -22.26 20.41
CA ALA A 329 19.28 -22.20 21.46
C ALA A 329 19.45 -20.98 22.37
N ALA A 330 20.69 -20.65 22.76
CA ALA A 330 20.98 -19.49 23.60
C ALA A 330 20.65 -18.16 22.91
N ARG A 331 20.96 -18.03 21.61
CA ARG A 331 20.61 -16.82 20.84
C ARG A 331 19.09 -16.65 20.73
N TRP A 332 18.36 -17.72 20.48
CA TRP A 332 16.89 -17.65 20.42
C TRP A 332 16.27 -17.32 21.77
N ALA A 333 16.75 -17.89 22.88
CA ALA A 333 16.26 -17.56 24.21
C ALA A 333 16.45 -16.06 24.53
N ALA A 334 17.60 -15.49 24.20
CA ALA A 334 17.85 -14.05 24.36
C ALA A 334 16.91 -13.19 23.52
N LEU A 335 16.64 -13.58 22.27
CA LEU A 335 15.70 -12.85 21.40
C LEU A 335 14.26 -12.97 21.87
N GLU A 336 13.83 -14.12 22.38
CA GLU A 336 12.49 -14.32 22.95
C GLU A 336 12.27 -13.41 24.15
N GLN A 337 13.28 -13.27 25.01
CA GLN A 337 13.22 -12.33 26.14
C GLN A 337 13.09 -10.88 25.65
N THR A 338 13.97 -10.45 24.73
CA THR A 338 13.89 -9.10 24.14
C THR A 338 12.52 -8.85 23.51
N ARG A 339 12.00 -9.81 22.76
CA ARG A 339 10.70 -9.69 22.11
C ARG A 339 9.56 -9.59 23.13
N ALA A 340 9.61 -10.36 24.22
CA ALA A 340 8.63 -10.25 25.29
C ALA A 340 8.64 -8.87 25.96
N GLU A 341 9.81 -8.27 26.14
CA GLU A 341 9.98 -6.91 26.68
C GLU A 341 9.41 -5.85 25.73
N GLU A 342 9.68 -5.97 24.41
CA GLU A 342 9.11 -5.09 23.36
C GLU A 342 7.57 -5.16 23.36
N ILE A 343 7.01 -6.37 23.40
CA ILE A 343 5.55 -6.57 23.45
C ILE A 343 4.98 -5.97 24.73
N ALA A 344 5.61 -6.21 25.90
CA ALA A 344 5.15 -5.65 27.16
C ALA A 344 5.23 -4.11 27.17
N ALA A 345 6.23 -3.52 26.51
CA ALA A 345 6.31 -2.06 26.33
C ALA A 345 5.15 -1.55 25.47
N ALA A 346 4.84 -2.21 24.35
CA ALA A 346 3.70 -1.87 23.50
C ALA A 346 2.36 -2.02 24.25
N ASP A 347 2.22 -3.05 25.11
CA ASP A 347 1.01 -3.25 25.93
C ASP A 347 0.85 -2.14 26.99
N ARG A 348 1.94 -1.65 27.58
CA ARG A 348 1.87 -0.49 28.49
C ARG A 348 1.37 0.78 27.79
N LEU A 349 1.78 1.01 26.54
CA LEU A 349 1.27 2.13 25.73
C LEU A 349 -0.23 1.98 25.39
N ALA A 350 -0.75 0.76 25.37
CA ALA A 350 -2.15 0.46 25.12
C ALA A 350 -2.98 0.39 26.40
N ALA A 351 -2.46 0.80 27.55
CA ALA A 351 -3.24 0.91 28.77
C ALA A 351 -4.37 1.94 28.63
N PRO A 352 -5.54 1.72 29.26
CA PRO A 352 -6.60 2.72 29.28
C PRO A 352 -6.12 3.99 30.00
N PRO A 353 -6.62 5.17 29.63
CA PRO A 353 -6.31 6.41 30.36
C PRO A 353 -6.83 6.33 31.80
N SER A 354 -6.23 7.16 32.67
CA SER A 354 -6.57 7.16 34.11
C SER A 354 -8.03 7.56 34.38
N SER A 355 -8.60 8.40 33.54
CA SER A 355 -10.00 8.85 33.62
C SER A 355 -10.72 8.58 32.29
N PRO A 356 -11.16 7.32 32.04
CA PRO A 356 -11.71 6.95 30.74
C PRO A 356 -12.93 7.76 30.27
N ASP A 357 -13.70 8.34 31.20
CA ASP A 357 -14.90 9.13 30.90
C ASP A 357 -14.58 10.58 30.46
N THR A 358 -13.39 11.07 30.73
CA THR A 358 -12.96 12.43 30.40
C THR A 358 -11.78 12.48 29.44
N ASP A 359 -10.90 11.49 29.50
CA ASP A 359 -9.67 11.51 28.77
C ASP A 359 -9.83 10.84 27.38
N ALA A 360 -9.20 11.45 26.38
CA ALA A 360 -9.16 10.87 25.05
C ALA A 360 -8.33 9.58 25.03
N ALA A 361 -8.68 8.65 24.16
CA ALA A 361 -7.92 7.45 23.91
C ALA A 361 -6.56 7.79 23.27
N SER A 362 -5.49 7.09 23.67
CA SER A 362 -4.26 7.08 22.88
C SER A 362 -4.45 6.27 21.59
N THR A 363 -3.67 6.54 20.55
CA THR A 363 -3.68 5.72 19.32
C THR A 363 -3.42 4.24 19.64
N SER A 364 -2.48 3.94 20.55
CA SER A 364 -2.18 2.58 20.98
C SER A 364 -3.38 1.89 21.66
N TYR A 365 -4.06 2.58 22.58
CA TYR A 365 -5.25 2.04 23.24
C TYR A 365 -6.36 1.78 22.21
N LEU A 366 -6.65 2.77 21.35
CA LEU A 366 -7.66 2.66 20.29
C LEU A 366 -7.38 1.45 19.39
N CYS A 367 -6.17 1.30 18.86
CA CYS A 367 -5.81 0.16 17.99
C CYS A 367 -5.86 -1.18 18.72
N SER A 368 -5.55 -1.22 20.01
CA SER A 368 -5.72 -2.43 20.82
C SER A 368 -7.19 -2.84 20.96
N GLN A 369 -8.11 -1.86 21.07
CA GLN A 369 -9.55 -2.14 21.09
C GLN A 369 -10.08 -2.55 19.71
N LEU A 370 -9.59 -1.93 18.62
CA LEU A 370 -9.90 -2.36 17.24
C LEU A 370 -9.55 -3.83 17.04
N ARG A 371 -8.33 -4.24 17.40
CA ARG A 371 -7.89 -5.64 17.29
C ARG A 371 -8.78 -6.61 18.06
N LYS A 372 -9.31 -6.19 19.23
CA LYS A 372 -10.17 -7.03 20.09
C LYS A 372 -11.61 -7.11 19.59
N THR A 373 -12.10 -6.07 18.89
CA THR A 373 -13.52 -5.93 18.56
C THR A 373 -13.80 -6.28 17.10
N CYS A 374 -12.87 -5.98 16.18
CA CYS A 374 -13.03 -6.33 14.78
C CYS A 374 -12.88 -7.85 14.54
N PRO A 375 -13.53 -8.41 13.52
CA PRO A 375 -13.40 -9.83 13.18
C PRO A 375 -11.96 -10.26 12.89
N ASP A 376 -11.62 -11.53 13.15
CA ASP A 376 -10.29 -12.11 12.92
C ASP A 376 -9.84 -12.10 11.45
N ASN A 377 -10.79 -11.97 10.51
CA ASN A 377 -10.51 -11.87 9.08
C ASN A 377 -10.41 -10.42 8.60
N THR A 378 -10.20 -9.47 9.49
CA THR A 378 -10.08 -8.04 9.12
C THR A 378 -8.84 -7.80 8.29
N ILE A 379 -9.01 -7.10 7.15
CA ILE A 379 -7.92 -6.52 6.38
C ILE A 379 -7.77 -5.06 6.78
N TRP A 380 -6.57 -4.68 7.19
CA TRP A 380 -6.23 -3.36 7.69
C TRP A 380 -5.60 -2.52 6.58
N CYS A 381 -6.27 -1.44 6.19
CA CYS A 381 -5.75 -0.42 5.27
C CYS A 381 -5.25 0.77 6.09
N ILE A 382 -3.94 1.07 6.03
CA ILE A 382 -3.32 2.00 6.96
C ILE A 382 -2.70 3.17 6.20
N GLU A 383 -3.07 4.39 6.58
CA GLU A 383 -2.42 5.63 6.13
C GLU A 383 -2.38 6.65 7.28
N ALA A 384 -1.74 6.27 8.38
CA ALA A 384 -1.75 6.99 9.64
C ALA A 384 -0.52 7.89 9.86
N VAL A 385 0.41 7.96 8.91
CA VAL A 385 1.63 8.79 8.86
C VAL A 385 2.36 8.87 10.22
N SER A 386 2.17 9.95 11.00
CA SER A 386 2.83 10.15 12.30
C SER A 386 2.38 9.16 13.40
N ASN A 387 1.24 8.50 13.23
CA ASN A 387 0.73 7.48 14.15
C ASN A 387 1.03 6.04 13.69
N ALA A 388 1.63 5.83 12.52
CA ALA A 388 1.76 4.54 11.87
C ALA A 388 2.40 3.46 12.77
N MET A 389 3.48 3.80 13.50
CA MET A 389 4.19 2.86 14.37
C MET A 389 3.31 2.32 15.48
N PHE A 390 2.49 3.18 16.12
CA PHE A 390 1.54 2.76 17.15
C PHE A 390 0.46 1.84 16.59
N VAL A 391 0.00 2.13 15.35
CA VAL A 391 -1.00 1.31 14.66
C VAL A 391 -0.42 -0.09 14.40
N TYR A 392 0.76 -0.21 13.79
CA TYR A 392 1.39 -1.50 13.48
C TYR A 392 1.65 -2.33 14.73
N ASP A 393 2.23 -1.71 15.77
CA ASP A 393 2.58 -2.42 17.02
C ASP A 393 1.35 -2.93 17.79
N GLN A 394 0.18 -2.33 17.57
CA GLN A 394 -1.05 -2.73 18.28
C GLN A 394 -1.98 -3.62 17.46
N LEU A 395 -2.00 -3.52 16.13
CA LEU A 395 -2.82 -4.40 15.30
C LEU A 395 -2.32 -5.84 15.28
N ARG A 396 -1.01 -6.05 15.37
CA ARG A 396 -0.36 -7.37 15.51
C ARG A 396 -0.80 -8.37 14.45
N VAL A 397 -0.70 -7.98 13.19
CA VAL A 397 -1.20 -8.77 12.08
C VAL A 397 -0.26 -9.94 11.78
N ASP A 398 -0.83 -11.15 11.64
CA ASP A 398 -0.10 -12.38 11.36
C ASP A 398 -0.40 -12.97 9.97
N LYS A 399 -1.56 -12.67 9.43
CA LYS A 399 -2.02 -13.29 8.17
C LYS A 399 -1.56 -12.51 6.95
N PRO A 400 -0.87 -13.13 5.97
CA PRO A 400 -0.54 -12.49 4.70
C PRO A 400 -1.78 -11.89 4.02
N GLY A 401 -1.62 -10.71 3.40
CA GLY A 401 -2.72 -9.98 2.75
C GLY A 401 -3.67 -9.23 3.70
N HIS A 402 -3.47 -9.33 5.02
CA HIS A 402 -4.33 -8.66 5.99
C HIS A 402 -3.80 -7.29 6.47
N LEU A 403 -2.74 -6.78 5.84
CA LEU A 403 -2.19 -5.45 6.08
C LEU A 403 -1.81 -4.83 4.75
N VAL A 404 -2.29 -3.63 4.47
CA VAL A 404 -2.02 -2.87 3.23
C VAL A 404 -1.86 -1.39 3.56
N ASN A 405 -0.84 -0.75 2.98
CA ASN A 405 -0.58 0.69 3.12
C ASN A 405 -0.37 1.33 1.74
N GLY A 406 -0.61 2.62 1.58
CA GLY A 406 -0.53 3.36 0.31
C GLY A 406 0.79 3.27 -0.45
N GLY A 407 1.88 2.98 0.23
CA GLY A 407 3.19 2.72 -0.38
C GLY A 407 3.94 3.96 -0.87
N GLY A 408 3.28 5.05 -1.23
CA GLY A 408 3.87 6.29 -1.75
C GLY A 408 3.61 7.51 -0.89
N GLY A 409 4.08 8.69 -1.35
CA GLY A 409 3.95 9.98 -0.67
C GLY A 409 2.67 10.77 -1.00
N GLY A 410 1.82 10.27 -1.92
CA GLY A 410 0.56 10.91 -2.29
C GLY A 410 -0.52 10.63 -1.24
N LEU A 411 -0.79 11.59 -0.36
CA LEU A 411 -1.76 11.43 0.72
C LEU A 411 -3.19 11.19 0.20
N GLY A 412 -3.98 10.40 0.94
CA GLY A 412 -5.39 10.13 0.66
C GLY A 412 -5.65 8.82 -0.11
N TRP A 413 -4.62 8.02 -0.36
CA TRP A 413 -4.76 6.71 -1.00
C TRP A 413 -5.77 5.81 -0.28
N SER A 414 -5.76 5.82 1.05
CA SER A 414 -6.48 4.85 1.87
C SER A 414 -7.97 4.81 1.60
N GLY A 415 -8.63 5.94 1.36
CA GLY A 415 -10.06 5.95 1.05
C GLY A 415 -10.42 5.11 -0.17
N GLY A 416 -9.82 5.44 -1.33
CA GLY A 416 -9.98 4.65 -2.57
C GLY A 416 -9.41 3.25 -2.45
N GLY A 417 -8.20 3.13 -1.91
CA GLY A 417 -7.50 1.85 -1.72
C GLY A 417 -8.31 0.86 -0.89
N THR A 418 -8.94 1.31 0.19
CA THR A 418 -9.82 0.49 1.05
C THR A 418 -11.03 -0.05 0.29
N LEU A 419 -11.65 0.77 -0.56
CA LEU A 419 -12.73 0.28 -1.42
C LEU A 419 -12.24 -0.74 -2.44
N GLY A 420 -11.04 -0.53 -3.00
CA GLY A 420 -10.39 -1.50 -3.89
C GLY A 420 -10.08 -2.83 -3.20
N VAL A 421 -9.56 -2.78 -1.98
CA VAL A 421 -9.29 -3.96 -1.14
C VAL A 421 -10.59 -4.68 -0.78
N LYS A 422 -11.66 -3.95 -0.44
CA LYS A 422 -12.98 -4.56 -0.18
C LYS A 422 -13.53 -5.26 -1.41
N LEU A 423 -13.46 -4.60 -2.57
CA LEU A 423 -13.87 -5.17 -3.84
C LEU A 423 -13.07 -6.43 -4.19
N ALA A 424 -11.76 -6.40 -3.97
CA ALA A 424 -10.86 -7.54 -4.19
C ALA A 424 -11.18 -8.71 -3.25
N SER A 425 -11.44 -8.42 -1.98
CA SER A 425 -11.83 -9.43 -0.99
C SER A 425 -13.15 -10.11 -1.36
N ASP A 426 -14.15 -9.34 -1.81
CA ASP A 426 -15.42 -9.88 -2.30
C ASP A 426 -15.23 -10.74 -3.56
N TYR A 427 -14.36 -10.29 -4.48
CA TYR A 427 -14.00 -11.04 -5.68
C TYR A 427 -13.33 -12.39 -5.35
N LEU A 428 -12.38 -12.40 -4.44
CA LEU A 428 -11.67 -13.63 -4.03
C LEU A 428 -12.60 -14.62 -3.33
N ALA A 429 -13.60 -14.13 -2.58
CA ALA A 429 -14.56 -14.97 -1.87
C ALA A 429 -15.67 -15.53 -2.77
N ASN A 430 -16.08 -14.80 -3.81
CA ASN A 430 -17.34 -15.07 -4.53
C ASN A 430 -17.19 -15.17 -6.06
N GLY A 431 -16.01 -14.81 -6.64
CA GLY A 431 -15.83 -14.65 -8.07
C GLY A 431 -16.44 -13.36 -8.64
N GLU A 432 -16.27 -13.13 -9.94
CA GLU A 432 -16.66 -11.88 -10.61
C GLU A 432 -18.15 -11.54 -10.55
N SER A 433 -19.01 -12.53 -10.56
CA SER A 433 -20.47 -12.34 -10.67
C SER A 433 -21.11 -11.76 -9.40
N GLN A 434 -20.39 -11.72 -8.29
CA GLN A 434 -20.95 -11.37 -6.98
C GLN A 434 -20.22 -10.20 -6.29
N ILE A 435 -19.47 -9.40 -7.03
CA ILE A 435 -18.83 -8.18 -6.50
C ILE A 435 -19.92 -7.22 -5.99
N GLY A 436 -19.80 -6.79 -4.73
CA GLY A 436 -20.80 -5.93 -4.07
C GLY A 436 -22.09 -6.66 -3.68
N ALA A 437 -22.14 -7.98 -3.76
CA ALA A 437 -23.19 -8.79 -3.19
C ALA A 437 -22.92 -9.05 -1.71
N GLU A 438 -23.99 -9.06 -0.90
CA GLU A 438 -23.96 -9.13 0.56
C GLU A 438 -22.88 -10.05 1.16
N GLY A 439 -21.83 -9.44 1.68
CA GLY A 439 -21.19 -9.87 2.91
C GLY A 439 -20.30 -11.12 2.94
N LYS A 440 -19.73 -11.63 1.82
CA LYS A 440 -18.88 -12.84 1.89
C LYS A 440 -17.37 -12.61 1.91
N GLY A 441 -16.91 -11.41 1.56
CA GLY A 441 -15.50 -11.04 1.68
C GLY A 441 -15.09 -10.68 3.12
N SER A 442 -13.80 -10.43 3.33
CA SER A 442 -13.27 -10.03 4.63
C SER A 442 -13.87 -8.71 5.11
N PHE A 443 -13.88 -8.52 6.41
CA PHE A 443 -14.08 -7.22 7.02
C PHE A 443 -12.90 -6.32 6.64
N VAL A 444 -13.14 -5.07 6.23
CA VAL A 444 -12.07 -4.13 5.86
C VAL A 444 -12.15 -2.89 6.72
N CYS A 445 -11.03 -2.55 7.37
CA CYS A 445 -10.90 -1.39 8.23
C CYS A 445 -9.82 -0.46 7.73
N GLU A 446 -10.19 0.79 7.47
CA GLU A 446 -9.29 1.90 7.19
C GLU A 446 -8.88 2.60 8.49
N ILE A 447 -7.58 2.85 8.69
CA ILE A 447 -7.05 3.69 9.76
C ILE A 447 -6.25 4.81 9.12
N VAL A 448 -6.76 6.03 9.20
CA VAL A 448 -6.27 7.18 8.44
C VAL A 448 -6.08 8.40 9.35
N GLY A 449 -5.05 9.21 9.10
CA GLY A 449 -4.88 10.51 9.74
C GLY A 449 -5.90 11.55 9.25
N ASP A 450 -6.21 12.54 10.07
CA ASP A 450 -7.18 13.60 9.77
C ASP A 450 -6.86 14.37 8.48
N GLY A 451 -5.63 14.80 8.28
CA GLY A 451 -5.20 15.45 7.05
C GLY A 451 -5.26 14.55 5.84
N THR A 452 -4.81 13.30 5.99
CA THR A 452 -4.83 12.28 4.93
C THR A 452 -6.26 11.95 4.49
N TYR A 453 -7.20 11.88 5.43
CA TYR A 453 -8.62 11.67 5.12
C TYR A 453 -9.18 12.77 4.21
N LEU A 454 -8.84 14.05 4.45
CA LEU A 454 -9.28 15.14 3.60
C LEU A 454 -8.70 15.07 2.18
N PHE A 455 -7.44 14.65 2.04
CA PHE A 455 -6.82 14.42 0.72
C PHE A 455 -7.46 13.26 -0.06
N GLY A 456 -8.07 12.30 0.64
CA GLY A 456 -8.70 11.12 0.06
C GLY A 456 -10.01 11.36 -0.69
N VAL A 457 -10.47 12.60 -0.79
CA VAL A 457 -11.75 12.96 -1.43
C VAL A 457 -12.92 12.14 -0.87
N PRO A 458 -13.17 12.21 0.46
CA PRO A 458 -14.12 11.36 1.15
C PRO A 458 -15.55 11.44 0.60
N SER A 459 -15.93 12.57 0.01
CA SER A 459 -17.23 12.72 -0.66
C SER A 459 -17.43 11.70 -1.79
N THR A 460 -16.41 11.49 -2.61
CA THR A 460 -16.41 10.46 -3.67
C THR A 460 -16.35 9.06 -3.07
N VAL A 461 -15.47 8.83 -2.09
CA VAL A 461 -15.29 7.52 -1.45
C VAL A 461 -16.60 6.97 -0.90
N TYR A 462 -17.32 7.73 -0.08
CA TYR A 462 -18.57 7.27 0.54
C TYR A 462 -19.74 7.16 -0.44
N TRP A 463 -19.76 8.01 -1.49
CA TRP A 463 -20.74 7.84 -2.57
C TRP A 463 -20.51 6.53 -3.33
N VAL A 464 -19.26 6.21 -3.68
CA VAL A 464 -18.88 4.96 -4.36
C VAL A 464 -19.18 3.74 -3.47
N ALA A 465 -18.79 3.80 -2.18
CA ALA A 465 -19.06 2.75 -1.21
C ALA A 465 -20.55 2.40 -1.16
N ARG A 466 -21.43 3.41 -1.07
CA ARG A 466 -22.87 3.23 -1.09
C ARG A 466 -23.37 2.66 -2.42
N ARG A 467 -22.95 3.27 -3.54
CA ARG A 467 -23.40 2.88 -4.88
C ARG A 467 -23.13 1.42 -5.20
N TYR A 468 -21.94 0.95 -4.82
CA TYR A 468 -21.48 -0.40 -5.15
C TYR A 468 -21.56 -1.38 -3.97
N LYS A 469 -22.19 -0.98 -2.86
CA LYS A 469 -22.38 -1.80 -1.65
C LYS A 469 -21.05 -2.38 -1.15
N LEU A 470 -20.08 -1.52 -0.91
CA LEU A 470 -18.74 -1.83 -0.40
C LEU A 470 -18.62 -1.32 1.05
N PRO A 471 -19.21 -2.00 2.04
CA PRO A 471 -19.17 -1.53 3.43
C PRO A 471 -17.77 -1.67 4.00
N THR A 472 -17.27 -0.60 4.63
CA THR A 472 -15.98 -0.52 5.31
C THR A 472 -16.09 0.22 6.62
N LEU A 473 -15.20 -0.06 7.56
CA LEU A 473 -15.02 0.74 8.77
C LEU A 473 -13.87 1.73 8.54
N THR A 474 -14.11 3.01 8.73
CA THR A 474 -13.07 4.04 8.71
C THR A 474 -12.84 4.62 10.10
N ILE A 475 -11.60 4.66 10.54
CA ILE A 475 -11.15 5.32 11.77
C ILE A 475 -10.29 6.50 11.39
N VAL A 476 -10.79 7.71 11.61
CA VAL A 476 -10.03 8.95 11.43
C VAL A 476 -9.33 9.30 12.74
N LEU A 477 -8.00 9.23 12.76
CA LEU A 477 -7.17 9.63 13.89
C LEU A 477 -7.03 11.16 13.89
N SER A 478 -7.93 11.84 14.59
CA SER A 478 -7.94 13.30 14.68
C SER A 478 -6.97 13.79 15.75
N ASN A 479 -5.76 14.15 15.34
CA ASN A 479 -4.71 14.72 16.19
C ASN A 479 -4.51 16.23 15.97
N LYS A 480 -5.49 16.89 15.36
CA LYS A 480 -5.59 18.34 15.14
C LYS A 480 -4.62 18.92 14.10
N GLY A 481 -4.18 18.15 13.12
CA GLY A 481 -3.41 18.70 12.00
C GLY A 481 -2.22 17.91 11.53
N TRP A 482 -1.40 18.53 10.69
CA TRP A 482 -0.27 17.90 10.05
C TRP A 482 0.98 17.91 10.94
N ASN A 483 1.19 16.86 11.72
CA ASN A 483 2.35 16.75 12.59
C ASN A 483 3.64 16.29 11.85
N ALA A 484 3.55 15.65 10.69
CA ALA A 484 4.71 15.23 9.92
C ALA A 484 5.63 16.39 9.48
N PRO A 485 5.11 17.56 9.01
CA PRO A 485 5.95 18.73 8.75
C PRO A 485 6.70 19.25 9.99
N ARG A 486 6.05 19.24 11.16
CA ARG A 486 6.72 19.60 12.42
C ARG A 486 7.86 18.66 12.74
N ILE A 487 7.61 17.35 12.68
CA ILE A 487 8.64 16.32 12.93
C ILE A 487 9.81 16.51 11.96
N SER A 488 9.54 16.71 10.67
CA SER A 488 10.58 16.94 9.67
C SER A 488 11.42 18.20 9.95
N MET A 489 10.77 19.29 10.34
CA MET A 489 11.43 20.53 10.73
C MET A 489 12.32 20.32 11.97
N GLU A 490 11.82 19.63 12.99
CA GLU A 490 12.54 19.38 14.24
C GLU A 490 13.75 18.44 14.03
N LEU A 491 13.71 17.53 13.06
CA LEU A 491 14.87 16.72 12.66
C LEU A 491 16.04 17.58 12.11
N VAL A 492 15.72 18.68 11.44
CA VAL A 492 16.72 19.61 10.86
C VAL A 492 17.08 20.72 11.85
N HIS A 493 16.10 21.23 12.57
CA HIS A 493 16.23 22.37 13.50
C HIS A 493 15.65 22.04 14.89
N PRO A 494 16.26 21.10 15.66
CA PRO A 494 15.68 20.64 16.93
C PRO A 494 15.55 21.72 18.01
N LYS A 495 16.32 22.80 17.90
CA LYS A 495 16.29 23.99 18.79
C LYS A 495 15.94 25.26 18.02
N GLY A 496 15.36 25.13 16.82
CA GLY A 496 14.96 26.26 15.98
C GLY A 496 13.70 26.98 16.49
N HIS A 497 13.36 28.09 15.87
CA HIS A 497 12.17 28.89 16.24
C HIS A 497 10.88 28.06 16.18
N GLY A 498 10.74 27.20 15.17
CA GLY A 498 9.57 26.36 15.00
C GLY A 498 9.31 25.35 16.14
N SER A 499 10.37 24.89 16.84
CA SER A 499 10.20 24.00 18.00
C SER A 499 9.61 24.69 19.24
N GLN A 500 9.52 26.03 19.23
CA GLN A 500 9.10 26.86 20.35
C GLN A 500 7.70 27.48 20.19
N VAL A 501 7.06 27.26 19.05
CA VAL A 501 5.75 27.83 18.71
C VAL A 501 4.70 26.75 18.54
N SER A 502 3.41 27.16 18.56
CA SER A 502 2.27 26.25 18.43
C SER A 502 2.10 25.73 16.99
N ASN A 503 1.24 24.71 16.80
CA ASN A 503 0.83 24.25 15.48
C ASN A 503 -0.01 25.31 14.75
N GLU A 504 -0.75 26.14 15.47
CA GLU A 504 -1.48 27.27 14.95
C GLU A 504 -0.56 28.31 14.33
N ASP A 505 0.52 28.67 15.03
CA ASP A 505 1.52 29.63 14.54
C ASP A 505 2.29 29.10 13.31
N LEU A 506 2.46 27.78 13.21
CA LEU A 506 3.05 27.12 12.03
C LEU A 506 2.06 26.91 10.88
N ASN A 507 0.78 27.26 11.05
CA ASN A 507 -0.29 27.01 10.08
C ASN A 507 -0.43 25.54 9.66
N ILE A 508 -0.21 24.61 10.58
CA ILE A 508 -0.37 23.16 10.36
C ILE A 508 -1.52 22.58 11.22
N SER A 509 -2.21 23.42 11.98
CA SER A 509 -3.37 23.04 12.78
C SER A 509 -4.66 22.99 11.95
N PHE A 510 -5.57 22.07 12.32
CA PHE A 510 -6.94 22.00 11.81
C PHE A 510 -7.94 22.60 12.82
N SER A 511 -7.66 23.80 13.31
CA SER A 511 -8.57 24.55 14.15
C SER A 511 -9.29 25.64 13.31
N PRO A 512 -10.65 25.68 13.25
CA PRO A 512 -11.59 24.73 13.86
C PRO A 512 -11.55 23.34 13.20
N THR A 513 -11.72 22.29 14.02
CA THR A 513 -11.67 20.89 13.53
C THR A 513 -12.80 20.61 12.53
N PRO A 514 -12.52 20.10 11.32
CA PRO A 514 -13.53 19.67 10.38
C PRO A 514 -14.45 18.58 10.95
N ASP A 515 -15.69 18.54 10.51
CA ASP A 515 -16.62 17.43 10.81
C ASP A 515 -16.35 16.27 9.83
N PHE A 516 -15.33 15.45 10.13
CA PHE A 516 -14.92 14.32 9.28
C PHE A 516 -16.03 13.28 9.15
N SER A 517 -16.72 12.98 10.24
CA SER A 517 -17.82 12.02 10.26
C SER A 517 -19.06 12.54 9.53
N GLY A 518 -19.34 13.83 9.60
CA GLY A 518 -20.42 14.48 8.87
C GLY A 518 -20.24 14.48 7.35
N ILE A 519 -18.99 14.63 6.86
CA ILE A 519 -18.67 14.52 5.42
C ILE A 519 -19.08 13.13 4.90
N ALA A 520 -18.66 12.07 5.58
CA ALA A 520 -19.00 10.69 5.21
C ALA A 520 -20.50 10.44 5.23
N LYS A 521 -21.17 10.90 6.29
CA LYS A 521 -22.62 10.76 6.46
C LYS A 521 -23.37 11.42 5.33
N SER A 522 -23.05 12.68 5.01
CA SER A 522 -23.70 13.44 3.93
C SER A 522 -23.45 12.79 2.57
N ALA A 523 -22.21 12.43 2.26
CA ALA A 523 -21.82 11.81 0.98
C ALA A 523 -22.48 10.45 0.74
N SER A 524 -22.70 9.67 1.80
CA SER A 524 -23.46 8.42 1.73
C SER A 524 -24.98 8.63 1.65
N GLY A 525 -25.46 9.87 1.56
CA GLY A 525 -26.89 10.20 1.62
C GLY A 525 -27.51 9.81 2.97
N ASN A 526 -26.82 10.07 4.05
CA ASN A 526 -27.19 9.80 5.44
C ASN A 526 -27.38 8.31 5.79
N THR A 527 -26.79 7.39 5.02
CA THR A 527 -26.89 5.95 5.30
C THR A 527 -25.72 5.41 6.13
N ALA A 528 -24.54 6.03 6.07
CA ALA A 528 -23.39 5.57 6.85
C ALA A 528 -23.61 5.79 8.36
N TYR A 529 -23.21 4.80 9.16
CA TYR A 529 -23.03 4.99 10.60
C TYR A 529 -21.91 5.99 10.84
N SER A 530 -22.14 7.01 11.64
CA SER A 530 -21.14 8.06 11.91
C SER A 530 -21.12 8.42 13.39
N ALA A 531 -19.93 8.50 13.97
CA ALA A 531 -19.76 8.84 15.36
C ALA A 531 -18.47 9.63 15.62
N VAL A 532 -18.48 10.46 16.66
CA VAL A 532 -17.31 11.16 17.20
C VAL A 532 -16.98 10.58 18.56
N VAL A 533 -15.76 10.08 18.70
CA VAL A 533 -15.18 9.55 19.92
C VAL A 533 -14.28 10.62 20.53
N ARG A 534 -14.61 11.10 21.71
CA ARG A 534 -13.84 12.12 22.45
C ARG A 534 -13.11 11.54 23.65
N THR A 535 -13.66 10.46 24.22
CA THR A 535 -13.13 9.80 25.41
C THR A 535 -12.92 8.31 25.18
N ALA A 536 -12.19 7.66 26.05
CA ALA A 536 -12.00 6.22 25.98
C ALA A 536 -13.31 5.45 26.23
N SER A 537 -14.19 5.95 27.06
CA SER A 537 -15.53 5.37 27.28
C SER A 537 -16.42 5.50 26.05
N ASP A 538 -16.36 6.63 25.31
CA ASP A 538 -17.03 6.77 24.02
C ASP A 538 -16.57 5.65 23.04
N LEU A 539 -15.25 5.39 22.98
CA LEU A 539 -14.70 4.37 22.10
C LEU A 539 -15.30 3.00 22.37
N LEU A 540 -15.35 2.60 23.63
CA LEU A 540 -15.86 1.29 24.04
C LEU A 540 -17.34 1.09 23.71
N ARG A 541 -18.12 2.17 23.73
CA ARG A 541 -19.54 2.16 23.35
C ARG A 541 -19.73 2.15 21.83
N VAL A 542 -19.04 3.04 21.11
CA VAL A 542 -19.25 3.29 19.68
C VAL A 542 -18.66 2.18 18.80
N LEU A 543 -17.51 1.60 19.18
CA LEU A 543 -16.80 0.68 18.31
C LEU A 543 -17.60 -0.61 18.00
N PRO A 544 -18.24 -1.29 18.97
CA PRO A 544 -19.08 -2.44 18.64
C PRO A 544 -20.26 -2.09 17.73
N GLU A 545 -20.87 -0.91 17.89
CA GLU A 545 -21.98 -0.45 17.04
C GLU A 545 -21.51 -0.24 15.59
N ALA A 546 -20.34 0.38 15.40
CA ALA A 546 -19.76 0.61 14.09
C ALA A 546 -19.38 -0.71 13.38
N VAL A 547 -18.79 -1.67 14.11
CA VAL A 547 -18.49 -3.01 13.58
C VAL A 547 -19.77 -3.72 13.16
N ALA A 548 -20.82 -3.70 13.98
CA ALA A 548 -22.12 -4.28 13.65
C ALA A 548 -22.76 -3.62 12.41
N ALA A 549 -22.64 -2.31 12.26
CA ALA A 549 -23.11 -1.60 11.07
C ALA A 549 -22.42 -2.11 9.80
N VAL A 550 -21.09 -2.26 9.81
CA VAL A 550 -20.35 -2.77 8.64
C VAL A 550 -20.73 -4.22 8.34
N GLN A 551 -20.89 -5.06 9.35
CA GLN A 551 -21.34 -6.44 9.19
C GLN A 551 -22.76 -6.54 8.62
N SER A 552 -23.60 -5.54 8.88
CA SER A 552 -24.96 -5.43 8.29
C SER A 552 -24.98 -4.84 6.88
N GLY A 553 -23.82 -4.51 6.29
CA GLY A 553 -23.72 -3.95 4.94
C GLY A 553 -23.73 -2.42 4.87
N VAL A 554 -23.56 -1.73 5.99
CA VAL A 554 -23.53 -0.26 6.09
C VAL A 554 -22.12 0.22 6.39
N SER A 555 -21.55 1.12 5.59
CA SER A 555 -20.25 1.74 5.90
C SER A 555 -20.32 2.51 7.23
N ALA A 556 -19.25 2.46 8.01
CA ALA A 556 -19.14 3.15 9.28
C ALA A 556 -17.90 4.03 9.33
N ILE A 557 -18.02 5.19 9.96
CA ILE A 557 -16.91 6.10 10.26
C ILE A 557 -16.91 6.50 11.72
N ILE A 558 -15.73 6.43 12.32
CA ILE A 558 -15.46 6.96 13.67
C ILE A 558 -14.40 8.05 13.54
N GLU A 559 -14.76 9.29 13.86
CA GLU A 559 -13.81 10.35 14.15
C GLU A 559 -13.28 10.16 15.58
N ALA A 560 -12.08 9.65 15.73
CA ALA A 560 -11.46 9.44 17.03
C ALA A 560 -10.49 10.58 17.35
N ARG A 561 -10.82 11.38 18.36
CA ARG A 561 -9.89 12.36 18.90
C ARG A 561 -8.84 11.66 19.74
N VAL A 562 -7.60 11.72 19.26
CA VAL A 562 -6.46 11.06 19.91
C VAL A 562 -5.47 12.09 20.42
N HIS A 563 -4.80 11.77 21.53
CA HIS A 563 -3.65 12.57 21.94
C HIS A 563 -2.57 12.48 20.88
N GLY A 564 -2.00 13.64 20.49
CA GLY A 564 -0.83 13.71 19.63
C GLY A 564 0.38 13.12 20.38
N SER A 565 0.57 11.82 20.29
CA SER A 565 1.82 11.18 20.70
C SER A 565 2.84 11.49 19.61
N SER A 566 3.85 12.33 19.92
CA SER A 566 5.04 12.44 19.10
C SER A 566 5.92 11.21 19.39
N PRO A 567 6.04 10.24 18.50
CA PRO A 567 6.90 9.07 18.70
C PRO A 567 8.40 9.42 18.64
N TRP A 568 8.73 10.70 18.41
CA TRP A 568 10.06 11.18 18.09
C TRP A 568 10.75 11.94 19.23
N LYS A 569 10.11 12.11 20.38
CA LYS A 569 10.83 12.45 21.59
C LYS A 569 11.61 11.19 21.99
N GLY A 570 12.90 11.25 21.69
CA GLY A 570 13.87 10.19 21.69
C GLY A 570 13.63 9.05 22.68
N ASP A 571 13.89 7.83 22.24
CA ASP A 571 14.30 6.76 23.12
C ASP A 571 15.55 7.22 23.88
N GLU A 572 15.38 8.01 24.93
CA GLU A 572 16.28 8.04 26.05
C GLU A 572 15.88 6.86 26.94
N ALA A 573 16.41 5.68 26.62
CA ALA A 573 16.75 4.60 27.54
C ALA A 573 17.50 3.50 26.74
#